data_5f851a34f904449ed32018750495a999
#
_entry.id   5f851a34f904449ed32018750495a999
#
_cell.length_a   1.000
_cell.length_b   1.000
_cell.length_c   1.000
_cell.angle_alpha   90.00
_cell.angle_beta   90.00
_cell.angle_gamma   90.00
#
_symmetry.space_group_name_H-M   'P 1'
#
loop_
_entity.id
_entity.type
_entity.pdbx_description
1 polymer ?
#
loop_
_entity_poly.entity_id
_entity_poly.type
_entity_poly.pdbx_seq_one_letter_code
_entity_poly.pdbx_strand_id
1 'polypeptide(L)'
;RTCFNGLYRVNKEGNFNVIFVNHPSFAEKEGIYTYTANEQNQNPEHIKGHGHTDSLFLDVLFQKAVAQYYKIIFEQKNKSQLPDIVHCQDASTACIPSLVKNSSASVVANTKTRFFVTIHNAGPAYHHYFNNIDEAQWYTNLPRIIFEKAQNNGKIEPFLLANESGAILTTVSEEYAKELIDPHNYASTEGLSSIFNERNIQIEGITNGIDADRYNPEDTNVSLLPFSYSPKNGKLEGKIENRK
;
A
#
# COMPACT_ATOMS: atom_id res chain seq x y z
N ARG A 1 -10.94 8.98 20.88
CA ARG A 1 -11.63 9.77 19.82
C ARG A 1 -10.55 10.26 18.87
N THR A 2 -10.47 9.69 17.68
CA THR A 2 -9.58 10.16 16.63
C THR A 2 -10.22 11.39 15.99
N CYS A 3 -9.70 12.58 16.26
CA CYS A 3 -10.15 13.80 15.60
C CYS A 3 -9.35 13.94 14.30
N PHE A 4 -10.00 13.78 13.16
CA PHE A 4 -9.41 14.14 11.87
C PHE A 4 -9.65 15.63 11.62
N ASN A 5 -8.59 16.40 11.58
CA ASN A 5 -8.64 17.83 11.31
C ASN A 5 -8.41 18.10 9.82
N GLY A 6 -9.43 17.89 9.02
CA GLY A 6 -9.49 18.46 7.68
C GLY A 6 -9.12 17.50 6.54
N LEU A 7 -9.99 17.49 5.56
CA LEU A 7 -9.76 16.97 4.23
C LEU A 7 -9.47 18.15 3.31
N TYR A 8 -8.30 18.19 2.70
CA TYR A 8 -7.95 19.22 1.73
C TYR A 8 -8.10 18.66 0.31
N ARG A 9 -8.88 19.36 -0.50
CA ARG A 9 -9.03 19.04 -1.92
C ARG A 9 -8.09 19.92 -2.72
N VAL A 10 -7.20 19.31 -3.48
CA VAL A 10 -6.39 20.01 -4.49
C VAL A 10 -6.85 19.52 -5.85
N ASN A 11 -7.38 20.45 -6.65
CA ASN A 11 -7.72 20.19 -8.05
C ASN A 11 -7.18 21.35 -8.88
N LYS A 12 -6.21 21.09 -9.73
CA LYS A 12 -5.76 22.09 -10.72
C LYS A 12 -5.80 21.60 -12.16
N GLU A 13 -5.61 20.33 -12.44
CA GLU A 13 -5.63 19.82 -13.83
C GLU A 13 -5.91 18.32 -13.82
N GLY A 14 -7.15 17.91 -14.07
CA GLY A 14 -7.54 16.52 -14.19
C GLY A 14 -8.81 16.14 -13.42
N ASN A 15 -9.37 14.96 -13.73
CA ASN A 15 -10.57 14.42 -13.10
C ASN A 15 -10.29 13.64 -11.80
N PHE A 16 -9.31 14.03 -11.02
CA PHE A 16 -9.00 13.39 -9.74
C PHE A 16 -9.05 14.36 -8.57
N ASN A 17 -9.31 13.82 -7.39
CA ASN A 17 -9.25 14.55 -6.13
C ASN A 17 -8.17 13.94 -5.27
N VAL A 18 -7.35 14.78 -4.63
CA VAL A 18 -6.41 14.35 -3.59
C VAL A 18 -7.01 14.67 -2.23
N ILE A 19 -7.04 13.68 -1.36
CA ILE A 19 -7.57 13.79 0.00
C ILE A 19 -6.41 13.54 0.96
N PHE A 20 -6.08 14.54 1.78
CA PHE A 20 -5.05 14.42 2.79
C PHE A 20 -5.67 14.09 4.15
N VAL A 21 -5.09 13.11 4.83
CA VAL A 21 -5.39 12.83 6.24
C VAL A 21 -4.47 13.69 7.09
N ASN A 22 -5.05 14.66 7.82
CA ASN A 22 -4.30 15.52 8.72
C ASN A 22 -4.47 15.06 10.17
N HIS A 23 -3.34 14.74 10.83
CA HIS A 23 -3.29 14.38 12.24
C HIS A 23 -1.94 14.82 12.83
N PRO A 24 -1.88 15.29 14.10
CA PRO A 24 -0.62 15.71 14.72
C PRO A 24 0.52 14.69 14.60
N SER A 25 0.23 13.41 14.79
CA SER A 25 1.23 12.33 14.68
C SER A 25 1.90 12.23 13.31
N PHE A 26 1.24 12.64 12.22
CA PHE A 26 1.90 12.74 10.92
C PHE A 26 2.71 14.03 10.81
N ALA A 27 2.19 15.13 11.35
CA ALA A 27 2.84 16.45 11.28
C ALA A 27 4.14 16.53 12.12
N GLU A 28 4.29 15.66 13.11
CA GLU A 28 5.49 15.56 13.93
C GLU A 28 6.67 14.88 13.22
N LYS A 29 6.45 14.27 12.05
CA LYS A 29 7.50 13.58 11.31
C LYS A 29 8.09 14.50 10.25
N GLU A 30 9.42 14.62 10.24
CA GLU A 30 10.15 15.33 9.19
C GLU A 30 10.52 14.38 8.04
N GLY A 31 10.96 13.17 8.36
CA GLY A 31 11.27 12.15 7.39
C GLY A 31 10.04 11.34 6.98
N ILE A 32 9.97 10.95 5.70
CA ILE A 32 8.83 10.19 5.17
C ILE A 32 8.84 8.74 5.70
N TYR A 33 9.99 8.07 5.62
CA TYR A 33 10.14 6.65 5.99
C TYR A 33 11.06 6.44 7.18
N THR A 34 12.02 7.33 7.38
CA THR A 34 13.08 7.19 8.37
C THR A 34 13.31 8.51 9.10
N TYR A 35 13.84 8.41 10.31
CA TYR A 35 14.21 9.59 11.07
C TYR A 35 15.30 10.41 10.37
N THR A 36 15.16 11.72 10.42
CA THR A 36 16.15 12.69 9.94
C THR A 36 17.22 12.95 11.00
N ALA A 37 18.28 13.67 10.63
CA ALA A 37 19.30 14.11 11.58
C ALA A 37 18.73 15.11 12.61
N ASN A 38 17.75 15.91 12.22
CA ASN A 38 17.13 16.88 13.11
C ASN A 38 16.26 16.18 14.18
N GLU A 39 15.48 15.17 13.77
CA GLU A 39 14.70 14.35 14.71
C GLU A 39 15.63 13.61 15.71
N GLN A 40 16.78 13.10 15.26
CA GLN A 40 17.78 12.51 16.16
C GLN A 40 18.37 13.53 17.14
N ASN A 41 18.61 14.76 16.71
CA ASN A 41 19.11 15.82 17.59
C ASN A 41 18.08 16.22 18.65
N GLN A 42 16.79 16.16 18.32
CA GLN A 42 15.70 16.45 19.26
C GLN A 42 15.44 15.28 20.23
N ASN A 43 15.57 14.06 19.74
CA ASN A 43 15.42 12.83 20.53
C ASN A 43 16.48 11.80 20.11
N PRO A 44 17.50 11.52 20.95
CA PRO A 44 18.56 10.56 20.62
C PRO A 44 18.11 9.13 20.32
N GLU A 45 16.89 8.75 20.74
CA GLU A 45 16.30 7.44 20.42
C GLU A 45 15.83 7.36 18.96
N HIS A 46 15.66 8.50 18.30
CA HIS A 46 15.30 8.59 16.89
C HIS A 46 16.55 8.49 16.01
N ILE A 47 17.06 7.28 15.82
CA ILE A 47 18.31 7.07 15.09
C ILE A 47 18.11 7.41 13.60
N LYS A 48 18.90 8.38 13.10
CA LYS A 48 18.86 8.79 11.68
C LYS A 48 18.98 7.60 10.73
N GLY A 49 18.08 7.54 9.77
CA GLY A 49 18.04 6.48 8.76
C GLY A 49 17.31 5.22 9.22
N HIS A 50 16.94 5.11 10.49
CA HIS A 50 16.07 4.02 10.96
C HIS A 50 14.60 4.37 10.74
N GLY A 51 13.77 3.36 10.53
CA GLY A 51 12.32 3.52 10.41
C GLY A 51 11.71 4.10 11.70
N HIS A 52 10.60 4.79 11.56
CA HIS A 52 9.87 5.33 12.70
C HIS A 52 9.39 4.22 13.63
N THR A 53 9.65 4.35 14.92
CA THR A 53 9.28 3.34 15.94
C THR A 53 7.76 3.18 16.10
N ASP A 54 7.00 4.19 15.69
CA ASP A 54 5.55 4.23 15.69
C ASP A 54 4.91 4.04 14.30
N SER A 55 5.66 3.51 13.34
CA SER A 55 5.20 3.30 11.95
C SER A 55 3.90 2.50 11.88
N LEU A 56 3.80 1.39 12.61
CA LEU A 56 2.57 0.59 12.67
C LEU A 56 1.36 1.38 13.17
N PHE A 57 1.56 2.24 14.16
CA PHE A 57 0.50 3.14 14.64
C PHE A 57 0.06 4.12 13.54
N LEU A 58 1.00 4.72 12.84
CA LEU A 58 0.73 5.67 11.75
C LEU A 58 -0.02 4.99 10.60
N ASP A 59 0.40 3.79 10.21
CA ASP A 59 -0.27 3.02 9.18
C ASP A 59 -1.73 2.72 9.56
N VAL A 60 -1.98 2.23 10.77
CA VAL A 60 -3.34 1.94 11.20
C VAL A 60 -4.17 3.20 11.38
N LEU A 61 -3.59 4.29 11.85
CA LEU A 61 -4.24 5.60 11.94
C LEU A 61 -4.73 6.07 10.57
N PHE A 62 -3.88 6.00 9.55
CA PHE A 62 -4.23 6.32 8.18
C PHE A 62 -5.37 5.42 7.65
N GLN A 63 -5.24 4.12 7.83
CA GLN A 63 -6.23 3.14 7.37
C GLN A 63 -7.59 3.33 8.04
N LYS A 64 -7.61 3.63 9.34
CA LYS A 64 -8.84 3.98 10.06
C LYS A 64 -9.47 5.27 9.54
N ALA A 65 -8.65 6.26 9.17
CA ALA A 65 -9.15 7.50 8.56
C ALA A 65 -9.84 7.22 7.24
N VAL A 66 -9.24 6.41 6.38
CA VAL A 66 -9.83 6.00 5.08
C VAL A 66 -11.14 5.24 5.30
N ALA A 67 -11.15 4.27 6.22
CA ALA A 67 -12.37 3.51 6.53
C ALA A 67 -13.49 4.39 7.10
N GLN A 68 -13.15 5.36 7.97
CA GLN A 68 -14.12 6.33 8.49
C GLN A 68 -14.66 7.26 7.40
N TYR A 69 -13.80 7.72 6.49
CA TYR A 69 -14.23 8.52 5.34
C TYR A 69 -15.20 7.75 4.45
N TYR A 70 -14.88 6.49 4.12
CA TYR A 70 -15.78 5.61 3.38
C TYR A 70 -17.14 5.46 4.07
N LYS A 71 -17.14 5.24 5.39
CA LYS A 71 -18.36 5.13 6.19
C LYS A 71 -19.21 6.41 6.14
N ILE A 72 -18.58 7.58 6.24
CA ILE A 72 -19.27 8.88 6.17
C ILE A 72 -19.98 9.03 4.82
N ILE A 73 -19.31 8.73 3.70
CA ILE A 73 -19.93 8.79 2.36
C ILE A 73 -21.12 7.83 2.27
N PHE A 74 -20.96 6.62 2.81
CA PHE A 74 -22.02 5.61 2.82
C PHE A 74 -23.24 6.05 3.63
N GLU A 75 -23.05 6.62 4.83
CA GLU A 75 -24.12 7.04 5.73
C GLU A 75 -24.86 8.30 5.23
N GLN A 76 -24.18 9.18 4.52
CA GLN A 76 -24.81 10.36 3.87
C GLN A 76 -25.81 10.00 2.77
N LYS A 77 -26.07 8.70 2.55
CA LYS A 77 -26.99 8.17 1.52
C LYS A 77 -26.67 8.59 0.09
N ASN A 78 -25.51 9.17 -0.14
CA ASN A 78 -25.06 9.55 -1.46
C ASN A 78 -24.30 8.37 -2.10
N LYS A 79 -25.02 7.27 -2.33
CA LYS A 79 -24.46 6.02 -2.88
C LYS A 79 -23.73 6.21 -4.21
N SER A 80 -24.06 7.28 -4.95
CA SER A 80 -23.37 7.62 -6.21
C SER A 80 -21.93 8.13 -6.00
N GLN A 81 -21.54 8.48 -4.77
CA GLN A 81 -20.19 8.90 -4.42
C GLN A 81 -19.32 7.77 -3.84
N LEU A 82 -19.91 6.59 -3.60
CA LEU A 82 -19.10 5.45 -3.20
C LEU A 82 -18.25 5.01 -4.38
N PRO A 83 -16.96 4.74 -4.15
CA PRO A 83 -16.09 4.24 -5.20
C PRO A 83 -16.51 2.83 -5.65
N ASP A 84 -16.44 2.54 -6.93
CA ASP A 84 -16.58 1.18 -7.45
C ASP A 84 -15.40 0.32 -7.03
N ILE A 85 -14.22 0.92 -6.93
CA ILE A 85 -12.95 0.27 -6.55
C ILE A 85 -12.26 1.08 -5.45
N VAL A 86 -11.78 0.37 -4.43
CA VAL A 86 -10.78 0.87 -3.47
C VAL A 86 -9.50 0.08 -3.72
N HIS A 87 -8.45 0.77 -4.16
CA HIS A 87 -7.17 0.18 -4.49
C HIS A 87 -6.14 0.57 -3.43
N CYS A 88 -5.72 -0.40 -2.65
CA CYS A 88 -4.74 -0.28 -1.58
C CYS A 88 -3.34 -0.62 -2.10
N GLN A 89 -2.31 0.01 -1.53
CA GLN A 89 -0.92 -0.17 -1.93
C GLN A 89 -0.12 -0.68 -0.74
N ASP A 90 0.46 -1.86 -0.86
CA ASP A 90 1.27 -2.55 0.14
C ASP A 90 0.59 -2.85 1.49
N ALA A 91 1.33 -3.47 2.39
CA ALA A 91 0.87 -3.89 3.71
C ALA A 91 0.37 -2.72 4.57
N SER A 92 0.99 -1.53 4.41
CA SER A 92 0.61 -0.31 5.14
C SER A 92 -0.82 0.17 4.88
N THR A 93 -1.49 -0.38 3.86
CA THR A 93 -2.90 -0.07 3.54
C THR A 93 -3.80 -1.31 3.46
N ALA A 94 -3.25 -2.50 3.66
CA ALA A 94 -3.93 -3.76 3.43
C ALA A 94 -5.03 -4.10 4.46
N CYS A 95 -5.09 -3.40 5.61
CA CYS A 95 -6.19 -3.58 6.56
C CYS A 95 -7.47 -2.80 6.18
N ILE A 96 -7.43 -1.87 5.21
CA ILE A 96 -8.58 -1.07 4.80
C ILE A 96 -9.80 -1.93 4.42
N PRO A 97 -9.67 -3.00 3.62
CA PRO A 97 -10.81 -3.87 3.29
C PRO A 97 -11.51 -4.41 4.53
N SER A 98 -10.74 -4.91 5.50
CA SER A 98 -11.25 -5.43 6.77
C SER A 98 -11.94 -4.35 7.60
N LEU A 99 -11.32 -3.19 7.73
CA LEU A 99 -11.85 -2.06 8.49
C LEU A 99 -13.17 -1.55 7.90
N VAL A 100 -13.26 -1.42 6.58
CA VAL A 100 -14.49 -0.99 5.91
C VAL A 100 -15.59 -2.03 6.08
N LYS A 101 -15.31 -3.31 5.78
CA LYS A 101 -16.30 -4.39 5.85
C LYS A 101 -16.82 -4.66 7.25
N ASN A 102 -16.05 -4.37 8.27
CA ASN A 102 -16.46 -4.54 9.68
C ASN A 102 -16.91 -3.25 10.36
N SER A 103 -17.00 -2.13 9.62
CA SER A 103 -17.40 -0.83 10.19
C SER A 103 -18.86 -0.79 10.64
N SER A 104 -19.76 -1.47 9.93
CA SER A 104 -21.16 -1.70 10.31
C SER A 104 -21.80 -2.76 9.42
N ALA A 105 -22.80 -3.48 9.92
CA ALA A 105 -23.53 -4.49 9.17
C ALA A 105 -24.21 -3.93 7.90
N SER A 106 -24.63 -2.66 7.92
CA SER A 106 -25.24 -2.00 6.76
C SER A 106 -24.25 -1.73 5.63
N VAL A 107 -22.99 -1.45 5.95
CA VAL A 107 -21.92 -1.26 4.93
C VAL A 107 -21.67 -2.60 4.25
N VAL A 108 -21.50 -3.67 5.02
CA VAL A 108 -21.23 -5.02 4.48
C VAL A 108 -22.33 -5.48 3.51
N ALA A 109 -23.59 -5.30 3.90
CA ALA A 109 -24.72 -5.81 3.13
C ALA A 109 -25.00 -5.04 1.83
N ASN A 110 -24.55 -3.79 1.71
CA ASN A 110 -25.02 -2.89 0.65
C ASN A 110 -23.91 -2.30 -0.23
N THR A 111 -22.64 -2.62 0.02
CA THR A 111 -21.57 -2.11 -0.84
C THR A 111 -21.32 -3.00 -2.05
N LYS A 112 -21.21 -2.38 -3.22
CA LYS A 112 -20.71 -3.01 -4.45
C LYS A 112 -19.22 -2.75 -4.68
N THR A 113 -18.59 -1.96 -3.82
CA THR A 113 -17.17 -1.62 -3.92
C THR A 113 -16.32 -2.88 -3.88
N ARG A 114 -15.42 -2.99 -4.84
CA ARG A 114 -14.38 -4.02 -4.87
C ARG A 114 -13.10 -3.48 -4.27
N PHE A 115 -12.40 -4.31 -3.53
CA PHE A 115 -11.13 -3.97 -2.91
C PHE A 115 -10.00 -4.70 -3.61
N PHE A 116 -8.95 -3.95 -3.94
CA PHE A 116 -7.70 -4.47 -4.48
C PHE A 116 -6.57 -4.10 -3.55
N VAL A 117 -5.59 -4.98 -3.41
CA VAL A 117 -4.34 -4.71 -2.71
C VAL A 117 -3.19 -5.09 -3.63
N THR A 118 -2.37 -4.12 -4.04
CA THR A 118 -1.16 -4.38 -4.81
C THR A 118 0.01 -4.59 -3.87
N ILE A 119 0.67 -5.73 -4.00
CA ILE A 119 1.90 -6.09 -3.31
C ILE A 119 3.06 -5.63 -4.17
N HIS A 120 3.71 -4.52 -3.80
CA HIS A 120 4.92 -4.06 -4.50
C HIS A 120 6.15 -4.81 -4.01
N ASN A 121 6.18 -5.13 -2.72
CA ASN A 121 7.24 -5.90 -2.10
C ASN A 121 6.68 -6.72 -0.92
N ALA A 122 7.04 -7.99 -0.86
CA ALA A 122 6.73 -8.90 0.25
C ALA A 122 8.02 -9.45 0.89
N GLY A 123 9.11 -8.70 0.82
CA GLY A 123 10.36 -9.02 1.50
C GLY A 123 10.35 -8.59 2.98
N PRO A 124 11.37 -9.00 3.74
CA PRO A 124 11.55 -8.55 5.12
C PRO A 124 11.43 -7.03 5.24
N ALA A 125 10.82 -6.54 6.28
CA ALA A 125 10.49 -5.13 6.55
C ALA A 125 9.32 -4.52 5.73
N TYR A 126 8.70 -5.25 4.79
CA TYR A 126 7.56 -4.75 4.01
C TYR A 126 6.21 -5.31 4.44
N HIS A 127 6.18 -6.19 5.44
CA HIS A 127 4.94 -6.85 5.88
C HIS A 127 4.09 -6.01 6.84
N HIS A 128 4.68 -5.09 7.60
CA HIS A 128 3.97 -4.28 8.61
C HIS A 128 3.12 -5.13 9.56
N TYR A 129 3.67 -6.26 10.03
CA TYR A 129 3.01 -7.21 10.91
C TYR A 129 2.49 -6.59 12.21
N PHE A 130 1.36 -7.10 12.69
CA PHE A 130 1.08 -7.07 14.13
C PHE A 130 1.75 -8.28 14.78
N ASN A 131 2.38 -8.07 15.93
CA ASN A 131 3.14 -9.13 16.60
C ASN A 131 2.26 -10.32 17.04
N ASN A 132 0.97 -10.09 17.27
CA ASN A 132 0.00 -11.09 17.67
C ASN A 132 -1.45 -10.57 17.48
N ILE A 133 -2.42 -11.45 17.75
CA ILE A 133 -3.85 -11.10 17.62
C ILE A 133 -4.27 -9.99 18.60
N ASP A 134 -3.73 -9.96 19.81
CA ASP A 134 -4.14 -8.98 20.83
C ASP A 134 -3.70 -7.56 20.42
N GLU A 135 -2.49 -7.42 19.88
CA GLU A 135 -2.00 -6.18 19.32
C GLU A 135 -2.84 -5.74 18.10
N ALA A 136 -3.10 -6.66 17.16
CA ALA A 136 -3.93 -6.38 15.98
C ALA A 136 -5.33 -5.91 16.39
N GLN A 137 -5.95 -6.57 17.36
CA GLN A 137 -7.25 -6.18 17.90
C GLN A 137 -7.20 -4.82 18.57
N TRP A 138 -6.16 -4.55 19.36
CA TRP A 138 -6.01 -3.28 20.06
C TRP A 138 -5.89 -2.09 19.07
N TYR A 139 -5.06 -2.25 18.04
CA TYR A 139 -4.87 -1.20 17.03
C TYR A 139 -6.11 -1.00 16.15
N THR A 140 -6.74 -2.10 15.70
CA THR A 140 -7.78 -2.01 14.66
C THR A 140 -9.20 -1.95 15.21
N ASN A 141 -9.46 -2.45 16.42
CA ASN A 141 -10.77 -2.75 17.00
C ASN A 141 -11.60 -3.78 16.20
N LEU A 142 -10.95 -4.58 15.36
CA LEU A 142 -11.62 -5.65 14.65
C LEU A 142 -11.86 -6.87 15.57
N PRO A 143 -12.91 -7.66 15.32
CA PRO A 143 -13.15 -8.88 16.08
C PRO A 143 -12.01 -9.89 15.95
N ARG A 144 -11.67 -10.56 17.06
CA ARG A 144 -10.56 -11.52 17.14
C ARG A 144 -10.58 -12.60 16.06
N ILE A 145 -11.76 -13.10 15.74
CA ILE A 145 -12.00 -14.16 14.75
C ILE A 145 -11.44 -13.82 13.35
N ILE A 146 -11.36 -12.52 12.99
CA ILE A 146 -10.88 -12.05 11.68
C ILE A 146 -9.39 -12.35 11.53
N PHE A 147 -8.64 -12.35 12.62
CA PHE A 147 -7.19 -12.52 12.60
C PHE A 147 -6.75 -14.00 12.59
N GLU A 148 -7.63 -14.94 12.95
CA GLU A 148 -7.26 -16.35 13.07
C GLU A 148 -6.71 -16.93 11.77
N LYS A 149 -7.28 -16.51 10.64
CA LYS A 149 -6.81 -16.93 9.32
C LYS A 149 -5.74 -16.04 8.71
N ALA A 150 -5.42 -14.89 9.33
CA ALA A 150 -4.41 -13.96 8.84
C ALA A 150 -3.05 -14.16 9.51
N GLN A 151 -2.83 -15.28 10.16
CA GLN A 151 -1.56 -15.57 10.85
C GLN A 151 -0.49 -16.09 9.89
N ASN A 152 0.72 -15.57 10.09
CA ASN A 152 1.96 -16.04 9.51
C ASN A 152 3.03 -16.09 10.62
N ASN A 153 3.52 -17.28 10.95
CA ASN A 153 4.51 -17.49 12.01
C ASN A 153 4.16 -16.81 13.36
N GLY A 154 2.87 -16.85 13.73
CA GLY A 154 2.37 -16.26 14.98
C GLY A 154 2.10 -14.77 14.95
N LYS A 155 2.51 -14.07 13.89
CA LYS A 155 2.21 -12.65 13.62
C LYS A 155 0.96 -12.53 12.75
N ILE A 156 0.34 -11.35 12.74
CA ILE A 156 -0.80 -11.09 11.85
C ILE A 156 -0.29 -10.37 10.61
N GLU A 157 -0.54 -11.01 9.47
CA GLU A 157 -0.12 -10.57 8.13
C GLU A 157 -1.22 -9.75 7.45
N PRO A 158 -0.99 -8.45 7.18
CA PRO A 158 -1.99 -7.59 6.54
C PRO A 158 -2.45 -8.07 5.16
N PHE A 159 -1.59 -8.67 4.35
CA PHE A 159 -1.98 -9.21 3.04
C PHE A 159 -2.95 -10.40 3.17
N LEU A 160 -2.72 -11.28 4.14
CA LEU A 160 -3.65 -12.36 4.44
C LEU A 160 -4.97 -11.81 4.98
N LEU A 161 -4.92 -10.79 5.84
CA LEU A 161 -6.10 -10.13 6.37
C LEU A 161 -6.94 -9.48 5.26
N ALA A 162 -6.29 -8.86 4.26
CA ALA A 162 -6.96 -8.33 3.08
C ALA A 162 -7.65 -9.44 2.28
N ASN A 163 -6.94 -10.54 1.99
CA ASN A 163 -7.48 -11.68 1.26
C ASN A 163 -8.69 -12.31 1.98
N GLU A 164 -8.60 -12.56 3.28
CA GLU A 164 -9.72 -13.07 4.11
C GLU A 164 -10.94 -12.13 4.10
N SER A 165 -10.70 -10.84 3.89
CA SER A 165 -11.76 -9.86 3.69
C SER A 165 -12.29 -9.82 2.26
N GLY A 166 -11.81 -10.70 1.36
CA GLY A 166 -12.22 -10.79 -0.03
C GLY A 166 -11.69 -9.65 -0.89
N ALA A 167 -10.53 -9.09 -0.56
CA ALA A 167 -9.79 -8.23 -1.47
C ALA A 167 -9.07 -9.09 -2.53
N ILE A 168 -8.97 -8.56 -3.74
CA ILE A 168 -8.20 -9.16 -4.84
C ILE A 168 -6.76 -8.72 -4.66
N LEU A 169 -5.85 -9.69 -4.56
CA LEU A 169 -4.41 -9.40 -4.48
C LEU A 169 -3.84 -9.28 -5.89
N THR A 170 -3.06 -8.24 -6.09
CA THR A 170 -2.31 -8.01 -7.33
C THR A 170 -0.85 -7.71 -7.02
N THR A 171 0.02 -7.77 -8.03
CA THR A 171 1.40 -7.35 -7.93
C THR A 171 1.88 -6.70 -9.22
N VAL A 172 3.12 -6.21 -9.22
CA VAL A 172 3.65 -5.30 -10.25
C VAL A 172 4.25 -5.99 -11.48
N SER A 173 4.22 -7.31 -11.56
CA SER A 173 4.59 -8.06 -12.76
C SER A 173 4.06 -9.49 -12.72
N GLU A 174 3.88 -10.11 -13.90
CA GLU A 174 3.48 -11.51 -14.02
C GLU A 174 4.51 -12.46 -13.40
N GLU A 175 5.80 -12.14 -13.51
CA GLU A 175 6.86 -12.98 -12.95
C GLU A 175 6.86 -12.89 -11.42
N TYR A 176 6.73 -11.67 -10.86
CA TYR A 176 6.66 -11.50 -9.41
C TYR A 176 5.40 -12.16 -8.81
N ALA A 177 4.30 -12.22 -9.56
CA ALA A 177 3.12 -12.97 -9.13
C ALA A 177 3.42 -14.47 -8.96
N LYS A 178 4.20 -15.06 -9.86
CA LYS A 178 4.65 -16.45 -9.74
C LYS A 178 5.61 -16.64 -8.56
N GLU A 179 6.55 -15.72 -8.38
CA GLU A 179 7.48 -15.74 -7.25
C GLU A 179 6.76 -15.67 -5.90
N LEU A 180 5.71 -14.85 -5.79
CA LEU A 180 4.93 -14.69 -4.57
C LEU A 180 4.14 -15.94 -4.16
N ILE A 181 3.86 -16.86 -5.07
CA ILE A 181 3.17 -18.11 -4.79
C ILE A 181 4.10 -19.35 -4.84
N ASP A 182 5.40 -19.16 -5.10
CA ASP A 182 6.38 -20.24 -5.11
C ASP A 182 6.92 -20.49 -3.69
N PRO A 183 6.69 -21.70 -3.12
CA PRO A 183 7.20 -22.05 -1.78
C PRO A 183 8.72 -21.97 -1.64
N HIS A 184 9.49 -22.06 -2.73
CA HIS A 184 10.95 -21.90 -2.71
C HIS A 184 11.38 -20.50 -2.26
N ASN A 185 10.49 -19.51 -2.39
CA ASN A 185 10.71 -18.14 -1.94
C ASN A 185 10.33 -17.91 -0.46
N TYR A 186 10.21 -18.96 0.33
CA TYR A 186 9.87 -18.89 1.76
C TYR A 186 10.72 -17.87 2.53
N ALA A 187 12.03 -17.92 2.37
CA ALA A 187 12.94 -17.06 3.11
C ALA A 187 12.85 -15.58 2.70
N SER A 188 12.69 -15.32 1.40
CA SER A 188 12.59 -13.95 0.86
C SER A 188 11.24 -13.27 1.13
N THR A 189 10.20 -14.06 1.46
CA THR A 189 8.84 -13.59 1.77
C THR A 189 8.44 -13.86 3.23
N GLU A 190 9.39 -14.19 4.11
CA GLU A 190 9.12 -14.58 5.51
C GLU A 190 8.00 -15.61 5.68
N GLY A 191 7.88 -16.53 4.72
CA GLY A 191 6.90 -17.63 4.74
C GLY A 191 5.59 -17.34 3.99
N LEU A 192 5.36 -16.11 3.56
CA LEU A 192 4.09 -15.71 2.93
C LEU A 192 3.82 -16.48 1.63
N SER A 193 4.86 -16.73 0.81
CA SER A 193 4.74 -17.49 -0.44
C SER A 193 4.22 -18.91 -0.23
N SER A 194 4.67 -19.59 0.83
CA SER A 194 4.16 -20.92 1.19
C SER A 194 2.68 -20.89 1.56
N ILE A 195 2.27 -19.88 2.34
CA ILE A 195 0.86 -19.72 2.74
C ILE A 195 -0.01 -19.43 1.53
N PHE A 196 0.42 -18.56 0.61
CA PHE A 196 -0.31 -18.27 -0.62
C PHE A 196 -0.47 -19.53 -1.47
N ASN A 197 0.58 -20.33 -1.61
CA ASN A 197 0.53 -21.60 -2.33
C ASN A 197 -0.41 -22.61 -1.66
N GLU A 198 -0.24 -22.87 -0.35
CA GLU A 198 -1.04 -23.83 0.41
C GLU A 198 -2.54 -23.52 0.38
N ARG A 199 -2.89 -22.23 0.42
CA ARG A 199 -4.28 -21.76 0.39
C ARG A 199 -4.79 -21.51 -1.02
N ASN A 200 -4.00 -21.77 -2.04
CA ASN A 200 -4.32 -21.52 -3.46
C ASN A 200 -4.81 -20.06 -3.69
N ILE A 201 -4.14 -19.11 -3.04
CA ILE A 201 -4.45 -17.69 -3.18
C ILE A 201 -3.96 -17.23 -4.54
N GLN A 202 -4.85 -16.62 -5.32
CA GLN A 202 -4.54 -16.09 -6.63
C GLN A 202 -3.98 -14.67 -6.51
N ILE A 203 -2.85 -14.42 -7.19
CA ILE A 203 -2.25 -13.10 -7.29
C ILE A 203 -2.09 -12.76 -8.77
N GLU A 204 -2.65 -11.63 -9.19
CA GLU A 204 -2.58 -11.19 -10.57
C GLU A 204 -1.42 -10.22 -10.77
N GLY A 205 -0.53 -10.52 -11.71
CA GLY A 205 0.59 -9.67 -12.07
C GLY A 205 0.18 -8.61 -13.09
N ILE A 206 0.26 -7.33 -12.71
CA ILE A 206 -0.05 -6.19 -13.59
C ILE A 206 1.17 -5.31 -13.68
N THR A 207 1.85 -5.34 -14.83
CA THR A 207 3.06 -4.56 -15.05
C THR A 207 2.78 -3.06 -15.00
N ASN A 208 3.61 -2.31 -14.26
CA ASN A 208 3.54 -0.87 -14.22
C ASN A 208 3.65 -0.25 -15.60
N GLY A 209 2.87 0.79 -15.86
CA GLY A 209 2.99 1.58 -17.08
C GLY A 209 4.27 2.40 -17.12
N ILE A 210 4.63 2.82 -18.31
CA ILE A 210 5.72 3.77 -18.55
C ILE A 210 5.16 5.00 -19.27
N ASP A 211 5.58 6.17 -18.85
CA ASP A 211 5.31 7.41 -19.55
C ASP A 211 6.19 7.45 -20.82
N ALA A 212 5.58 7.07 -21.95
CA ALA A 212 6.28 6.94 -23.22
C ALA A 212 6.79 8.30 -23.76
N ASP A 213 6.16 9.40 -23.40
CA ASP A 213 6.61 10.74 -23.81
C ASP A 213 7.83 11.16 -22.98
N ARG A 214 7.76 11.03 -21.66
CA ARG A 214 8.85 11.37 -20.74
C ARG A 214 10.10 10.52 -20.94
N TYR A 215 9.92 9.25 -21.22
CA TYR A 215 11.04 8.30 -21.41
C TYR A 215 11.36 8.05 -22.89
N ASN A 216 10.92 8.95 -23.80
CA ASN A 216 11.22 8.85 -25.22
C ASN A 216 12.72 9.12 -25.47
N PRO A 217 13.51 8.12 -25.84
CA PRO A 217 14.95 8.32 -26.07
C PRO A 217 15.27 9.11 -27.33
N GLU A 218 14.29 9.36 -28.20
CA GLU A 218 14.46 10.18 -29.41
C GLU A 218 14.36 11.68 -29.07
N ASP A 219 13.64 12.05 -28.01
CA ASP A 219 13.52 13.43 -27.53
C ASP A 219 14.40 13.68 -26.30
N THR A 220 15.60 14.17 -26.52
CA THR A 220 16.57 14.46 -25.45
C THR A 220 16.18 15.65 -24.57
N ASN A 221 15.28 16.52 -25.01
CA ASN A 221 14.80 17.64 -24.19
C ASN A 221 13.87 17.17 -23.08
N VAL A 222 13.11 16.09 -23.34
CA VAL A 222 12.16 15.52 -22.38
C VAL A 222 12.79 14.38 -21.58
N SER A 223 13.50 13.47 -22.27
CA SER A 223 14.17 12.33 -21.62
C SER A 223 15.41 12.71 -20.82
N LEU A 224 15.96 13.91 -21.06
CA LEU A 224 17.21 14.40 -20.45
C LEU A 224 18.43 13.50 -20.68
N LEU A 225 18.39 12.67 -21.70
CA LEU A 225 19.52 11.83 -22.07
C LEU A 225 20.55 12.67 -22.82
N PRO A 226 21.86 12.50 -22.55
CA PRO A 226 22.94 13.19 -23.27
C PRO A 226 22.92 12.92 -24.78
N PHE A 227 22.59 11.68 -25.18
CA PHE A 227 22.58 11.25 -26.57
C PHE A 227 21.25 10.61 -26.93
N SER A 228 20.63 11.07 -28.03
CA SER A 228 19.40 10.44 -28.53
C SER A 228 19.71 9.08 -29.18
N TYR A 229 18.71 8.17 -29.11
CA TYR A 229 18.74 6.91 -29.84
C TYR A 229 17.32 6.47 -30.22
N SER A 230 17.21 5.64 -31.27
CA SER A 230 15.93 5.16 -31.75
C SER A 230 15.95 3.63 -31.91
N PRO A 231 15.30 2.90 -31.01
CA PRO A 231 15.13 1.46 -31.15
C PRO A 231 14.36 1.07 -32.42
N LYS A 232 13.39 1.91 -32.82
CA LYS A 232 12.55 1.65 -34.00
C LYS A 232 13.34 1.67 -35.30
N ASN A 233 14.36 2.51 -35.38
CA ASN A 233 15.16 2.71 -36.56
C ASN A 233 16.55 2.01 -36.51
N GLY A 234 16.78 1.22 -35.46
CA GLY A 234 18.04 0.51 -35.24
C GLY A 234 19.23 1.41 -34.89
N LYS A 235 18.99 2.71 -34.63
CA LYS A 235 20.04 3.69 -34.27
C LYS A 235 20.30 3.60 -32.76
N LEU A 236 21.23 2.75 -32.34
CA LEU A 236 21.48 2.45 -30.92
C LEU A 236 22.79 3.04 -30.38
N GLU A 237 23.56 3.77 -31.19
CA GLU A 237 24.84 4.35 -30.77
C GLU A 237 24.70 5.23 -29.54
N GLY A 238 23.69 6.10 -29.50
CA GLY A 238 23.41 6.95 -28.36
C GLY A 238 23.11 6.17 -27.08
N LYS A 239 22.47 4.99 -27.18
CA LYS A 239 22.23 4.13 -26.01
C LYS A 239 23.53 3.61 -25.41
N ILE A 240 24.53 3.30 -26.25
CA ILE A 240 25.83 2.83 -25.81
C ILE A 240 26.60 3.98 -25.13
N GLU A 241 26.56 5.18 -25.72
CA GLU A 241 27.22 6.36 -25.15
C GLU A 241 26.61 6.77 -23.80
N ASN A 242 25.29 6.70 -23.64
CA ASN A 242 24.60 7.00 -22.38
C ASN A 242 24.93 6.01 -21.24
N ARG A 243 25.59 4.89 -21.51
CA ARG A 243 25.99 3.88 -20.52
C ARG A 243 27.43 4.03 -20.03
N LYS A 244 28.22 4.88 -20.67
CA LYS A 244 29.60 5.20 -20.25
C LYS A 244 29.60 6.20 -19.11
#